data_b626431ede3b4f196ea0d5e0c410c411
#
_entry.id   b626431ede3b4f196ea0d5e0c410c411
#
_cell.length_a   1.000
_cell.length_b   1.000
_cell.length_c   1.000
_cell.angle_alpha   90.00
_cell.angle_beta   90.00
_cell.angle_gamma   90.00
#
_symmetry.space_group_name_H-M   'P 1'
#
loop_
_entity.id
_entity.type
_entity.pdbx_description
1 polymer ?
#
loop_
_entity_poly.entity_id
_entity_poly.type
_entity_poly.pdbx_seq_one_letter_code
_entity_poly.pdbx_strand_id
1 'polypeptide(L)'
;MADTAAAGDKGQNMGQVKPSDTKLDKTTEERGRYLIKIAGCNDCHTTGYAEAAGNIPEHDWLKGDSIGWRGPWGTTYASNLRLYMQNLSEDQWIQVSRAVEFRPPMPWFVLREMTEQDLRAVYRFIRNLGPAGKPAPTYLPPDQEPPKPYILFPSGEEGSR
;
A
#
# COMPACT_ATOMS: atom_id res chain seq x y z
N MET A 1 -20.00 66.22 16.39
CA MET A 1 -19.58 65.68 15.10
C MET A 1 -18.44 64.71 15.38
N ALA A 2 -18.73 63.44 15.45
CA ALA A 2 -17.74 62.36 15.38
C ALA A 2 -18.49 61.06 15.23
N ASP A 3 -18.33 60.46 14.06
CA ASP A 3 -18.94 59.17 13.67
C ASP A 3 -18.23 58.02 14.34
N THR A 4 -19.02 57.11 14.87
CA THR A 4 -18.56 55.86 15.53
C THR A 4 -18.71 54.74 14.52
N ALA A 5 -17.59 54.20 14.01
CA ALA A 5 -17.59 53.03 13.15
C ALA A 5 -17.57 51.76 13.99
N ALA A 6 -18.54 50.90 13.83
CA ALA A 6 -18.68 49.60 14.46
C ALA A 6 -17.73 48.57 13.83
N ALA A 7 -16.97 47.87 14.68
CA ALA A 7 -16.14 46.71 14.28
C ALA A 7 -17.02 45.48 14.11
N GLY A 8 -17.02 44.92 12.89
CA GLY A 8 -17.73 43.68 12.56
C GLY A 8 -16.95 42.46 13.08
N ASP A 9 -17.63 41.68 13.89
CA ASP A 9 -17.22 40.33 14.33
C ASP A 9 -17.18 39.38 13.11
N LYS A 10 -16.00 38.88 12.78
CA LYS A 10 -15.83 37.79 11.83
C LYS A 10 -15.87 36.46 12.59
N GLY A 11 -17.08 35.95 12.74
CA GLY A 11 -17.31 34.60 13.23
C GLY A 11 -16.55 33.57 12.37
N GLN A 12 -15.66 32.84 13.03
CA GLN A 12 -14.98 31.69 12.42
C GLN A 12 -16.00 30.57 12.16
N ASN A 13 -16.28 30.34 10.89
CA ASN A 13 -17.07 29.23 10.41
C ASN A 13 -16.22 27.95 10.56
N MET A 14 -16.32 27.29 11.73
CA MET A 14 -15.84 25.91 11.88
C MET A 14 -16.76 25.01 11.04
N GLY A 15 -16.28 24.64 9.86
CA GLY A 15 -16.98 23.77 8.94
C GLY A 15 -17.47 22.50 9.62
N GLN A 16 -18.76 22.39 9.84
CA GLN A 16 -19.39 21.14 10.29
C GLN A 16 -19.22 20.11 9.18
N VAL A 17 -18.45 19.06 9.45
CA VAL A 17 -18.34 17.88 8.59
C VAL A 17 -19.74 17.28 8.45
N LYS A 18 -20.25 17.24 7.22
CA LYS A 18 -21.58 16.71 6.96
C LYS A 18 -21.62 15.20 7.23
N PRO A 19 -22.72 14.65 7.78
CA PRO A 19 -22.85 13.20 8.00
C PRO A 19 -22.67 12.33 6.75
N SER A 20 -22.88 12.89 5.56
CA SER A 20 -22.63 12.24 4.27
C SER A 20 -21.15 11.94 4.03
N ASP A 21 -20.24 12.81 4.47
CA ASP A 21 -18.81 12.65 4.22
C ASP A 21 -18.24 11.50 5.08
N THR A 22 -18.72 11.38 6.32
CA THR A 22 -18.32 10.29 7.22
C THR A 22 -18.77 8.91 6.70
N LYS A 23 -19.95 8.84 6.06
CA LYS A 23 -20.45 7.59 5.48
C LYS A 23 -19.72 7.20 4.19
N LEU A 24 -19.36 8.17 3.36
CA LEU A 24 -18.54 7.95 2.17
C LEU A 24 -17.14 7.47 2.54
N ASP A 25 -16.52 8.07 3.54
CA ASP A 25 -15.18 7.69 4.01
C ASP A 25 -15.15 6.25 4.54
N LYS A 26 -16.13 5.86 5.33
CA LYS A 26 -16.25 4.49 5.84
C LYS A 26 -16.44 3.46 4.72
N THR A 27 -17.28 3.77 3.73
CA THR A 27 -17.52 2.89 2.57
C THR A 27 -16.26 2.74 1.71
N THR A 28 -15.49 3.82 1.55
CA THR A 28 -14.22 3.81 0.82
C THR A 28 -13.16 2.99 1.55
N GLU A 29 -13.09 3.10 2.87
CA GLU A 29 -12.19 2.31 3.69
C GLU A 29 -12.54 0.81 3.65
N GLU A 30 -13.81 0.46 3.77
CA GLU A 30 -14.29 -0.92 3.63
C GLU A 30 -13.98 -1.49 2.24
N ARG A 31 -14.11 -0.68 1.18
CA ARG A 31 -13.71 -1.05 -0.18
C ARG A 31 -12.20 -1.30 -0.27
N GLY A 32 -11.39 -0.42 0.30
CA GLY A 32 -9.93 -0.59 0.34
C GLY A 32 -9.53 -1.87 1.06
N ARG A 33 -10.12 -2.15 2.23
CA ARG A 33 -9.90 -3.40 2.97
C ARG A 33 -10.23 -4.63 2.14
N TYR A 34 -11.37 -4.62 1.47
CA TYR A 34 -11.79 -5.70 0.58
C TYR A 34 -10.78 -5.92 -0.55
N LEU A 35 -10.36 -4.84 -1.22
CA LEU A 35 -9.38 -4.91 -2.32
C LEU A 35 -8.03 -5.46 -1.87
N ILE A 36 -7.50 -5.03 -0.74
CA ILE A 36 -6.26 -5.56 -0.15
C ILE A 36 -6.33 -7.08 0.00
N LYS A 37 -7.48 -7.61 0.41
CA LYS A 37 -7.68 -9.06 0.57
C LYS A 37 -7.77 -9.78 -0.76
N ILE A 38 -8.63 -9.33 -1.68
CA ILE A 38 -8.92 -10.08 -2.92
C ILE A 38 -7.85 -9.91 -4.00
N ALA A 39 -7.12 -8.81 -3.99
CA ALA A 39 -5.98 -8.59 -4.90
C ALA A 39 -4.68 -9.25 -4.38
N GLY A 40 -4.71 -9.94 -3.23
CA GLY A 40 -3.58 -10.68 -2.71
C GLY A 40 -2.45 -9.82 -2.14
N CYS A 41 -2.70 -8.56 -1.79
CA CYS A 41 -1.66 -7.68 -1.23
C CYS A 41 -1.04 -8.27 0.04
N ASN A 42 -1.88 -8.82 0.92
CA ASN A 42 -1.44 -9.42 2.17
C ASN A 42 -0.59 -10.68 1.97
N ASP A 43 -0.77 -11.43 0.87
CA ASP A 43 -0.08 -12.69 0.64
C ASP A 43 1.45 -12.51 0.62
N CYS A 44 1.92 -11.35 0.15
CA CYS A 44 3.33 -10.99 0.13
C CYS A 44 3.71 -9.91 1.16
N HIS A 45 2.82 -8.92 1.39
CA HIS A 45 3.15 -7.74 2.19
C HIS A 45 2.77 -7.86 3.68
N THR A 46 2.25 -9.02 4.12
CA THR A 46 1.94 -9.32 5.52
C THR A 46 2.58 -10.65 5.91
N THR A 47 3.57 -10.59 6.78
CA THR A 47 4.32 -11.77 7.22
C THR A 47 3.38 -12.84 7.78
N GLY A 48 3.51 -14.08 7.28
CA GLY A 48 2.75 -15.23 7.76
C GLY A 48 1.27 -15.26 7.34
N TYR A 49 0.82 -14.38 6.44
CA TYR A 49 -0.60 -14.28 6.07
C TYR A 49 -1.13 -15.54 5.38
N ALA A 50 -0.38 -16.08 4.43
CA ALA A 50 -0.76 -17.29 3.71
C ALA A 50 -0.73 -18.53 4.64
N GLU A 51 0.30 -18.66 5.46
CA GLU A 51 0.46 -19.77 6.43
C GLU A 51 -0.65 -19.77 7.48
N ALA A 52 -1.12 -18.60 7.87
CA ALA A 52 -2.25 -18.42 8.79
C ALA A 52 -3.61 -18.49 8.11
N ALA A 53 -3.68 -18.83 6.81
CA ALA A 53 -4.91 -18.83 6.02
C ALA A 53 -5.70 -17.51 6.16
N GLY A 54 -5.01 -16.37 6.17
CA GLY A 54 -5.58 -15.04 6.30
C GLY A 54 -5.94 -14.60 7.72
N ASN A 55 -5.68 -15.44 8.75
CA ASN A 55 -6.01 -15.15 10.14
C ASN A 55 -4.93 -14.31 10.84
N ILE A 56 -4.51 -13.22 10.22
CA ILE A 56 -3.62 -12.22 10.82
C ILE A 56 -4.47 -10.99 11.20
N PRO A 57 -4.32 -10.46 12.44
CA PRO A 57 -5.02 -9.24 12.84
C PRO A 57 -4.71 -8.06 11.93
N GLU A 58 -5.71 -7.25 11.61
CA GLU A 58 -5.58 -6.15 10.64
C GLU A 58 -4.50 -5.13 11.02
N HIS A 59 -4.27 -4.90 12.31
CA HIS A 59 -3.21 -4.00 12.77
C HIS A 59 -1.78 -4.51 12.44
N ASP A 60 -1.65 -5.79 12.05
CA ASP A 60 -0.39 -6.39 11.61
C ASP A 60 -0.25 -6.45 10.09
N TRP A 61 -1.26 -6.04 9.32
CA TRP A 61 -1.21 -6.09 7.87
C TRP A 61 -0.22 -5.09 7.26
N LEU A 62 0.31 -5.47 6.09
CA LEU A 62 1.03 -4.62 5.15
C LEU A 62 2.33 -4.01 5.67
N LYS A 63 2.93 -4.64 6.68
CA LYS A 63 4.23 -4.23 7.26
C LYS A 63 5.43 -4.76 6.48
N GLY A 64 5.19 -5.43 5.34
CA GLY A 64 6.23 -6.07 4.52
C GLY A 64 6.68 -7.43 5.04
N ASP A 65 7.66 -8.01 4.37
CA ASP A 65 8.24 -9.29 4.78
C ASP A 65 9.76 -9.30 4.57
N SER A 66 10.44 -10.15 5.34
CA SER A 66 11.87 -10.42 5.22
C SER A 66 12.19 -11.66 4.38
N ILE A 67 11.18 -12.40 3.90
CA ILE A 67 11.36 -13.50 2.97
C ILE A 67 11.77 -12.94 1.61
N GLY A 68 12.93 -13.39 1.11
CA GLY A 68 13.42 -13.02 -0.21
C GLY A 68 12.72 -13.81 -1.32
N TRP A 69 12.40 -13.14 -2.43
CA TRP A 69 11.87 -13.74 -3.65
C TRP A 69 12.98 -13.72 -4.70
N ARG A 70 13.72 -14.83 -4.80
CA ARG A 70 14.91 -14.94 -5.65
C ARG A 70 14.59 -15.55 -7.01
N GLY A 71 15.05 -14.89 -8.05
CA GLY A 71 14.91 -15.36 -9.43
C GLY A 71 16.01 -14.77 -10.33
N PRO A 72 15.86 -14.91 -11.67
CA PRO A 72 16.81 -14.32 -12.63
C PRO A 72 16.98 -12.81 -12.48
N TRP A 73 15.98 -12.12 -11.92
CA TRP A 73 16.00 -10.67 -11.66
C TRP A 73 16.80 -10.26 -10.42
N GLY A 74 17.33 -11.19 -9.64
CA GLY A 74 17.91 -10.97 -8.31
C GLY A 74 16.97 -11.38 -7.20
N THR A 75 17.05 -10.71 -6.05
CA THR A 75 16.17 -10.97 -4.89
C THR A 75 15.37 -9.73 -4.55
N THR A 76 14.04 -9.88 -4.58
CA THR A 76 13.07 -8.85 -4.22
C THR A 76 12.50 -9.16 -2.84
N TYR A 77 12.13 -8.14 -2.09
CA TYR A 77 11.44 -8.25 -0.81
C TYR A 77 10.14 -7.46 -0.86
N ALA A 78 9.08 -8.01 -0.27
CA ALA A 78 7.81 -7.31 -0.17
C ALA A 78 7.95 -6.10 0.75
N SER A 79 7.75 -4.91 0.19
CA SER A 79 7.93 -3.65 0.91
C SER A 79 6.90 -3.47 2.03
N ASN A 80 7.27 -2.71 3.06
CA ASN A 80 6.33 -2.21 4.06
C ASN A 80 5.45 -1.12 3.43
N LEU A 81 4.22 -1.49 3.03
CA LEU A 81 3.30 -0.58 2.37
C LEU A 81 2.81 0.54 3.30
N ARG A 82 2.79 0.29 4.61
CA ARG A 82 2.39 1.31 5.60
C ARG A 82 3.39 2.44 5.70
N LEU A 83 4.68 2.16 5.52
CA LEU A 83 5.74 3.17 5.44
C LEU A 83 5.82 3.76 4.03
N TYR A 84 5.66 2.94 2.99
CA TYR A 84 5.71 3.38 1.61
C TYR A 84 4.67 4.47 1.31
N MET A 85 3.42 4.25 1.74
CA MET A 85 2.32 5.20 1.52
C MET A 85 2.47 6.50 2.32
N GLN A 86 3.31 6.54 3.37
CA GLN A 86 3.58 7.80 4.09
C GLN A 86 4.35 8.81 3.22
N ASN A 87 5.13 8.33 2.26
CA ASN A 87 5.98 9.14 1.39
C ASN A 87 5.29 9.58 0.09
N LEU A 88 4.04 9.19 -0.12
CA LEU A 88 3.27 9.49 -1.33
C LEU A 88 2.00 10.25 -0.98
N SER A 89 1.64 11.22 -1.81
CA SER A 89 0.27 11.71 -1.86
C SER A 89 -0.64 10.70 -2.57
N GLU A 90 -1.96 10.85 -2.43
CA GLU A 90 -2.93 10.00 -3.11
C GLU A 90 -2.77 10.04 -4.64
N ASP A 91 -2.53 11.22 -5.21
CA ASP A 91 -2.33 11.39 -6.65
C ASP A 91 -0.99 10.80 -7.12
N GLN A 92 0.07 10.91 -6.31
CA GLN A 92 1.35 10.25 -6.60
C GLN A 92 1.19 8.72 -6.59
N TRP A 93 0.41 8.16 -5.67
CA TRP A 93 0.09 6.74 -5.68
C TRP A 93 -0.61 6.31 -6.97
N ILE A 94 -1.59 7.08 -7.45
CA ILE A 94 -2.25 6.81 -8.74
C ILE A 94 -1.23 6.80 -9.88
N GLN A 95 -0.34 7.79 -9.94
CA GLN A 95 0.70 7.87 -10.98
C GLN A 95 1.66 6.67 -10.92
N VAL A 96 2.14 6.31 -9.73
CA VAL A 96 3.01 5.13 -9.52
C VAL A 96 2.31 3.86 -9.99
N SER A 97 1.05 3.66 -9.60
CA SER A 97 0.26 2.47 -9.97
C SER A 97 0.06 2.33 -11.48
N ARG A 98 0.05 3.45 -12.23
CA ARG A 98 -0.13 3.47 -13.68
C ARG A 98 1.16 3.34 -14.46
N ALA A 99 2.27 3.85 -13.94
CA ALA A 99 3.53 4.02 -14.68
C ALA A 99 4.61 3.01 -14.31
N VAL A 100 4.67 2.56 -13.05
CA VAL A 100 5.81 1.77 -12.57
C VAL A 100 5.61 0.27 -12.85
N GLU A 101 6.66 -0.35 -13.35
CA GLU A 101 6.81 -1.79 -13.45
C GLU A 101 7.71 -2.28 -12.31
N PHE A 102 7.09 -2.87 -11.31
CA PHE A 102 7.82 -3.40 -10.17
C PHE A 102 8.52 -4.72 -10.54
N ARG A 103 9.62 -5.02 -9.85
CA ARG A 103 10.33 -6.30 -10.04
C ARG A 103 9.43 -7.47 -9.67
N PRO A 104 9.62 -8.62 -10.33
CA PRO A 104 8.94 -9.86 -9.94
C PRO A 104 9.20 -10.20 -8.46
N PRO A 105 8.24 -10.87 -7.77
CA PRO A 105 6.97 -11.39 -8.30
C PRO A 105 5.80 -10.40 -8.20
N MET A 106 6.05 -9.12 -7.86
CA MET A 106 4.95 -8.14 -7.71
C MET A 106 4.13 -8.01 -8.98
N PRO A 107 2.82 -8.34 -8.97
CA PRO A 107 1.97 -8.28 -10.15
C PRO A 107 1.48 -6.83 -10.39
N TRP A 108 2.38 -5.94 -10.76
CA TRP A 108 2.11 -4.51 -10.98
C TRP A 108 1.01 -4.25 -12.01
N PHE A 109 0.82 -5.16 -12.97
CA PHE A 109 -0.25 -5.08 -13.96
C PHE A 109 -1.64 -5.12 -13.32
N VAL A 110 -1.83 -5.76 -12.16
CA VAL A 110 -3.08 -5.73 -11.42
C VAL A 110 -3.42 -4.30 -10.96
N LEU A 111 -2.42 -3.53 -10.54
CA LEU A 111 -2.63 -2.13 -10.16
C LEU A 111 -3.08 -1.28 -11.36
N ARG A 112 -2.58 -1.57 -12.56
CA ARG A 112 -2.98 -0.86 -13.79
C ARG A 112 -4.44 -1.11 -14.19
N GLU A 113 -4.95 -2.31 -13.90
CA GLU A 113 -6.34 -2.69 -14.19
C GLU A 113 -7.34 -2.14 -13.15
N MET A 114 -6.89 -1.78 -11.96
CA MET A 114 -7.77 -1.16 -10.96
C MET A 114 -8.32 0.18 -11.45
N THR A 115 -9.58 0.46 -11.14
CA THR A 115 -10.12 1.80 -11.34
C THR A 115 -9.40 2.83 -10.47
N GLU A 116 -9.42 4.09 -10.84
CA GLU A 116 -8.84 5.14 -10.01
C GLU A 116 -9.50 5.19 -8.63
N GLN A 117 -10.82 4.98 -8.58
CA GLN A 117 -11.57 4.92 -7.32
C GLN A 117 -11.07 3.78 -6.42
N ASP A 118 -10.76 2.61 -6.99
CA ASP A 118 -10.23 1.47 -6.24
C ASP A 118 -8.80 1.75 -5.74
N LEU A 119 -7.95 2.34 -6.56
CA LEU A 119 -6.61 2.74 -6.14
C LEU A 119 -6.65 3.77 -5.00
N ARG A 120 -7.57 4.74 -5.05
CA ARG A 120 -7.80 5.69 -3.96
C ARG A 120 -8.28 5.00 -2.68
N ALA A 121 -9.18 4.04 -2.81
CA ALA A 121 -9.67 3.25 -1.68
C ALA A 121 -8.54 2.45 -1.01
N VAL A 122 -7.69 1.81 -1.80
CA VAL A 122 -6.48 1.11 -1.31
C VAL A 122 -5.55 2.07 -0.56
N TYR A 123 -5.25 3.23 -1.15
CA TYR A 123 -4.41 4.24 -0.52
C TYR A 123 -4.96 4.69 0.83
N ARG A 124 -6.23 5.08 0.88
CA ARG A 124 -6.89 5.58 2.09
C ARG A 124 -6.92 4.53 3.19
N PHE A 125 -7.24 3.28 2.85
CA PHE A 125 -7.20 2.19 3.81
C PHE A 125 -5.80 2.02 4.42
N ILE A 126 -4.75 1.97 3.60
CA ILE A 126 -3.37 1.83 4.10
C ILE A 126 -2.95 3.04 4.95
N ARG A 127 -3.32 4.25 4.54
CA ARG A 127 -3.06 5.47 5.29
C ARG A 127 -3.75 5.48 6.65
N ASN A 128 -5.00 4.99 6.72
CA ASN A 128 -5.76 4.90 7.97
C ASN A 128 -5.18 3.88 8.95
N LEU A 129 -4.57 2.80 8.46
CA LEU A 129 -3.81 1.89 9.32
C LEU A 129 -2.62 2.58 10.00
N GLY A 130 -2.12 3.66 9.42
CA GLY A 130 -0.99 4.43 9.93
C GLY A 130 0.37 3.74 9.76
N PRO A 131 1.47 4.43 10.03
CA PRO A 131 2.82 3.87 9.94
C PRO A 131 3.04 2.81 11.03
N ALA A 132 3.68 1.70 10.67
CA ALA A 132 4.07 0.65 11.62
C ALA A 132 5.16 -0.24 11.02
N GLY A 133 5.89 -0.94 11.89
CA GLY A 133 6.94 -1.87 11.50
C GLY A 133 8.23 -1.19 11.08
N LYS A 134 9.08 -1.95 10.39
CA LYS A 134 10.40 -1.51 9.89
C LYS A 134 10.39 -1.57 8.35
N PRO A 135 11.29 -0.85 7.67
CA PRO A 135 11.51 -1.06 6.25
C PRO A 135 11.86 -2.53 5.95
N ALA A 136 11.34 -3.07 4.85
CA ALA A 136 11.75 -4.37 4.35
C ALA A 136 13.22 -4.31 3.89
N PRO A 137 13.91 -5.47 3.79
CA PRO A 137 15.25 -5.53 3.22
C PRO A 137 15.29 -4.94 1.81
N THR A 138 16.44 -4.40 1.44
CA THR A 138 16.65 -3.84 0.10
C THR A 138 16.85 -4.95 -0.95
N TYR A 139 16.49 -4.65 -2.19
CA TYR A 139 16.75 -5.52 -3.33
C TYR A 139 18.23 -5.92 -3.41
N LEU A 140 18.47 -7.20 -3.78
CA LEU A 140 19.81 -7.73 -4.06
C LEU A 140 19.92 -8.12 -5.54
N PRO A 141 21.00 -7.73 -6.26
CA PRO A 141 21.21 -8.14 -7.64
C PRO A 141 21.47 -9.66 -7.77
N PRO A 142 21.40 -10.22 -9.01
CA PRO A 142 21.50 -11.67 -9.22
C PRO A 142 22.80 -12.31 -8.74
N ASP A 143 23.89 -11.58 -8.72
CA ASP A 143 25.23 -12.01 -8.28
C ASP A 143 25.40 -12.03 -6.75
N GLN A 144 24.41 -11.54 -6.00
CA GLN A 144 24.41 -11.56 -4.54
C GLN A 144 23.43 -12.58 -4.00
N GLU A 145 23.92 -13.48 -3.15
CA GLU A 145 23.07 -14.44 -2.49
C GLU A 145 22.34 -13.82 -1.30
N PRO A 146 21.00 -13.97 -1.21
CA PRO A 146 20.23 -13.45 -0.08
C PRO A 146 20.44 -14.30 1.17
N PRO A 147 20.29 -13.72 2.37
CA PRO A 147 20.16 -14.50 3.59
C PRO A 147 18.88 -15.34 3.56
N LYS A 148 18.92 -16.51 4.18
CA LYS A 148 17.74 -17.36 4.35
C LYS A 148 16.80 -16.78 5.43
N PRO A 149 15.46 -17.00 5.32
CA PRO A 149 14.79 -17.79 4.28
C PRO A 149 14.51 -16.99 2.99
N TYR A 150 14.50 -17.67 1.85
CA TYR A 150 14.04 -17.13 0.58
C TYR A 150 13.35 -18.19 -0.28
N ILE A 151 12.46 -17.75 -1.15
CA ILE A 151 11.79 -18.58 -2.14
C ILE A 151 12.57 -18.47 -3.45
N LEU A 152 12.93 -19.62 -4.04
CA LEU A 152 13.65 -19.69 -5.30
C LEU A 152 12.69 -19.93 -6.45
N PHE A 153 12.70 -19.02 -7.42
CA PHE A 153 12.01 -19.19 -8.70
C PHE A 153 12.92 -19.91 -9.70
N PRO A 154 12.35 -20.72 -10.60
CA PRO A 154 13.12 -21.38 -11.63
C PRO A 154 13.89 -20.35 -12.48
N SER A 155 15.18 -20.59 -12.69
CA SER A 155 15.93 -19.94 -13.75
C SER A 155 15.55 -20.62 -15.06
N GLY A 156 15.14 -19.85 -16.08
CA GLY A 156 14.59 -20.38 -17.34
C GLY A 156 15.54 -21.20 -18.21
N GLU A 157 16.61 -21.76 -17.67
CA GLU A 157 17.57 -22.63 -18.38
C GLU A 157 17.23 -24.12 -18.32
N GLU A 158 16.20 -24.54 -17.57
CA GLU A 158 15.75 -25.93 -17.52
C GLU A 158 14.39 -26.13 -18.22
N GLY A 159 14.32 -25.90 -19.51
CA GLY A 159 13.05 -26.05 -20.25
C GLY A 159 13.19 -26.12 -21.77
N SER A 160 14.37 -26.36 -22.29
CA SER A 160 14.55 -26.73 -23.71
C SER A 160 14.34 -28.25 -23.83
N ARG A 161 13.09 -28.67 -24.02
CA ARG A 161 12.73 -29.97 -24.57
C ARG A 161 11.74 -29.80 -25.69
#